data_f981e33e2a529c6a32729e306017995d
#
_entry.id   f981e33e2a529c6a32729e306017995d
#
_cell.length_a   1.000
_cell.length_b   1.000
_cell.length_c   1.000
_cell.angle_alpha   90.00
_cell.angle_beta   90.00
_cell.angle_gamma   90.00
#
_symmetry.space_group_name_H-M   'P 1'
#
loop_
_entity.id
_entity.type
_entity.pdbx_description
1 polymer ?
#
loop_
_entity_poly.entity_id
_entity_poly.type
_entity_poly.pdbx_seq_one_letter_code
_entity_poly.pdbx_strand_id
1 'polypeptide(L)'
;MITIITENPRSAKAIAKAFDATPGKVNGIFNSNDLTVIAVPXDFLTPRKLDINTLGKLPYIPSTYNLRQNRSKSPRGFEGAARRAILASEEIVFASASGADAQARFYNICRHYGVGQKTSRMWLKSLRRSDXAPAFAARESGRQLHRLAQXGLVSMAMESAFDYNFXNALHXIGFQNLXLSRREVIVLDFLRSIDEHIDESFKSESTFKLCLNPGTGMGMMSKQSWATREEAEVALKSLNIPTVIPVEMEINIDSDKQXNLFTTTSLQIEAFRKLRMFPARTMSTARNLFNRGVITSPYTHKPTITTVXNPXANMTRAEHRLYQLIRDRKNMANKEHDIKTGKISYSTDGVDFHHTLLASAVQNLPLGTVLCGEPFIEAVVREVAPCPSXTYDLADILSTLTKELTEPKMPFRAEGDDYGSVISSLITKNLIKECEGMIFLSETGEDIMDNIGRLYPGSNLVAFQFDADGLTVGIGTGKQCIADFSDWLYSFTSGLLXGKHIDGEYAGTVCPVCGAHAIYNANHTIRCAECDYHISDTYXGKTLTPELTRQLLTHFHTSEVKGLQTKEGKRXSSVLALDANYQPTLVXVPDTDTYRVAV
;
A
#
# COMPACT_ATOMS: atom_id res chain seq x y z
N MET A 1 -34.99 -10.85 -7.89
CA MET A 1 -34.32 -9.56 -7.62
C MET A 1 -32.88 -9.80 -7.22
N ILE A 2 -31.96 -9.06 -7.80
CA ILE A 2 -30.53 -9.12 -7.49
C ILE A 2 -30.09 -7.72 -7.09
N THR A 3 -29.30 -7.63 -6.04
CA THR A 3 -28.67 -6.36 -5.66
C THR A 3 -27.19 -6.40 -5.98
N ILE A 4 -26.71 -5.41 -6.70
CA ILE A 4 -25.29 -5.22 -6.99
C ILE A 4 -24.78 -4.11 -6.07
N ILE A 5 -23.75 -4.41 -5.29
CA ILE A 5 -23.10 -3.44 -4.42
C ILE A 5 -21.76 -3.08 -5.03
N THR A 6 -21.47 -1.78 -5.10
CA THR A 6 -20.18 -1.32 -5.57
C THR A 6 -19.67 -0.20 -4.66
N GLU A 7 -18.48 0.31 -4.93
CA GLU A 7 -17.73 1.06 -3.92
C GLU A 7 -17.87 2.57 -4.00
N ASN A 8 -18.41 3.10 -5.11
CA ASN A 8 -18.52 4.54 -5.23
C ASN A 8 -19.64 4.89 -6.21
N PRO A 9 -20.13 6.15 -6.15
CA PRO A 9 -21.26 6.55 -6.98
C PRO A 9 -21.02 6.47 -8.48
N ARG A 10 -19.80 6.73 -8.93
CA ARG A 10 -19.53 6.66 -10.37
C ARG A 10 -19.63 5.26 -10.90
N SER A 11 -19.07 4.29 -10.16
CA SER A 11 -19.20 2.88 -10.54
C SER A 11 -20.66 2.45 -10.53
N ALA A 12 -21.42 2.87 -9.50
CA ALA A 12 -22.83 2.52 -9.42
C ALA A 12 -23.61 3.08 -10.60
N LYS A 13 -23.34 4.33 -10.97
CA LYS A 13 -24.01 4.96 -12.10
C LYS A 13 -23.69 4.24 -13.41
N ALA A 14 -22.43 3.87 -13.59
CA ALA A 14 -22.04 3.16 -14.81
C ALA A 14 -22.70 1.78 -14.89
N ILE A 15 -22.72 1.06 -13.78
CA ILE A 15 -23.35 -0.25 -13.75
C ILE A 15 -24.85 -0.13 -13.97
N ALA A 16 -25.48 0.83 -13.29
CA ALA A 16 -26.92 1.05 -13.46
C ALA A 16 -27.26 1.33 -14.91
N LYS A 17 -26.46 2.19 -15.57
CA LYS A 17 -26.71 2.52 -16.96
C LYS A 17 -26.57 1.29 -17.86
N ALA A 18 -25.61 0.43 -17.55
CA ALA A 18 -25.41 -0.78 -18.36
C ALA A 18 -26.57 -1.76 -18.25
N PHE A 19 -27.31 -1.72 -17.15
CA PHE A 19 -28.42 -2.65 -16.90
C PHE A 19 -29.78 -1.95 -16.87
N ASP A 20 -29.83 -0.73 -17.37
CA ASP A 20 -31.08 0.05 -17.49
C ASP A 20 -31.78 0.28 -16.16
N ALA A 21 -31.01 0.42 -15.08
CA ALA A 21 -31.53 0.83 -13.78
C ALA A 21 -31.48 2.36 -13.71
N THR A 22 -32.51 2.93 -13.08
CA THR A 22 -32.64 4.39 -12.99
C THR A 22 -32.54 4.83 -11.53
N PRO A 23 -32.18 6.10 -11.31
CA PRO A 23 -32.05 6.58 -9.93
C PRO A 23 -33.34 6.41 -9.13
N GLY A 24 -33.20 5.89 -7.91
CA GLY A 24 -34.30 5.77 -6.99
C GLY A 24 -34.50 7.05 -6.19
N LYS A 25 -35.41 6.98 -5.21
CA LYS A 25 -35.70 8.13 -4.37
C LYS A 25 -34.50 8.48 -3.47
N VAL A 26 -33.73 7.48 -3.10
CA VAL A 26 -32.56 7.69 -2.23
C VAL A 26 -31.32 7.79 -3.08
N ASN A 27 -30.51 8.82 -2.82
CA ASN A 27 -29.28 9.04 -3.56
C ASN A 27 -28.34 7.86 -3.35
N GLY A 28 -27.75 7.39 -4.44
CA GLY A 28 -26.81 6.27 -4.40
C GLY A 28 -27.45 4.90 -4.63
N ILE A 29 -28.76 4.87 -4.89
CA ILE A 29 -29.48 3.63 -5.16
C ILE A 29 -30.20 3.75 -6.49
N PHE A 30 -30.00 2.76 -7.35
CA PHE A 30 -30.60 2.70 -8.68
C PHE A 30 -31.44 1.43 -8.78
N ASN A 31 -32.57 1.50 -9.45
CA ASN A 31 -33.48 0.38 -9.53
C ASN A 31 -33.96 0.11 -10.96
N SER A 32 -34.17 -1.17 -11.24
CA SER A 32 -34.94 -1.63 -12.39
C SER A 32 -35.94 -2.67 -11.88
N ASN A 33 -36.63 -3.33 -12.80
CA ASN A 33 -37.65 -4.30 -12.37
C ASN A 33 -37.05 -5.49 -11.63
N ASP A 34 -35.83 -5.87 -11.95
CA ASP A 34 -35.24 -7.07 -11.38
C ASP A 34 -33.83 -6.85 -10.80
N LEU A 35 -33.42 -5.59 -10.66
CA LEU A 35 -32.06 -5.28 -10.26
C LEU A 35 -32.00 -3.98 -9.47
N THR A 36 -31.22 -4.00 -8.39
CA THR A 36 -30.90 -2.79 -7.62
C THR A 36 -29.39 -2.64 -7.60
N VAL A 37 -28.91 -1.40 -7.80
CA VAL A 37 -27.48 -1.10 -7.71
C VAL A 37 -27.28 -0.09 -6.59
N ILE A 38 -26.36 -0.42 -5.67
CA ILE A 38 -26.12 0.41 -4.50
C ILE A 38 -24.65 0.76 -4.41
N ALA A 39 -24.35 2.06 -4.19
CA ALA A 39 -23.00 2.52 -3.94
C ALA A 39 -22.75 2.56 -2.44
N VAL A 40 -21.78 1.76 -1.96
CA VAL A 40 -21.40 1.73 -0.55
C VAL A 40 -19.94 2.11 -0.47
N PRO A 41 -19.61 3.26 0.11
CA PRO A 41 -18.22 3.71 0.15
C PRO A 41 -17.33 2.81 1.01
N UNK A 42 -16.28 2.97 0.74
CA UNK A 42 -15.31 2.24 1.33
C UNK A 42 -15.20 2.32 2.78
N ASP A 43 -15.41 3.51 3.28
CA ASP A 43 -15.37 3.78 4.72
C ASP A 43 -16.76 3.74 5.37
N PHE A 44 -17.70 3.06 4.75
CA PHE A 44 -19.02 2.88 5.28
C PHE A 44 -19.00 2.25 6.68
N LEU A 45 -18.16 1.26 6.87
CA LEU A 45 -17.92 0.64 8.16
C LEU A 45 -16.50 0.93 8.60
N THR A 46 -16.34 1.37 9.84
CA THR A 46 -15.03 1.70 10.39
C THR A 46 -14.80 0.98 11.70
N PRO A 47 -13.55 0.71 12.05
CA PRO A 47 -13.27 0.08 13.33
C PRO A 47 -13.74 0.95 14.49
N ARG A 48 -14.23 0.30 15.52
CA ARG A 48 -14.61 0.98 16.75
C ARG A 48 -13.37 1.56 17.39
N LYS A 49 -13.43 2.84 17.76
CA LYS A 49 -12.30 3.48 18.42
C LYS A 49 -12.35 3.21 19.91
N LEU A 50 -11.20 2.83 20.46
CA LEU A 50 -11.04 2.70 21.89
C LEU A 50 -10.03 3.74 22.37
N ASP A 51 -10.32 4.28 23.54
CA ASP A 51 -9.42 5.24 24.17
C ASP A 51 -8.27 4.47 24.84
N ILE A 52 -7.07 4.59 24.30
CA ILE A 52 -5.94 3.87 24.84
C ILE A 52 -5.63 4.30 26.26
N ASN A 53 -5.99 5.53 26.62
CA ASN A 53 -5.76 5.99 27.99
C ASN A 53 -6.64 5.24 28.97
N THR A 54 -7.81 4.78 28.54
CA THR A 54 -8.67 3.94 29.38
C THR A 54 -8.07 2.57 29.55
N LEU A 55 -7.51 2.00 28.48
CA LEU A 55 -6.88 0.70 28.54
C LEU A 55 -5.49 0.78 29.19
N GLY A 56 -4.79 1.91 28.96
CA GLY A 56 -3.49 2.13 29.54
C GLY A 56 -2.41 1.19 29.05
N LYS A 57 -2.54 0.65 27.85
CA LYS A 57 -1.65 -0.41 27.39
C LYS A 57 -1.41 -0.35 25.90
N LEU A 58 -0.19 -0.69 25.52
CA LEU A 58 0.21 -0.96 24.15
C LEU A 58 0.89 -2.32 24.15
N PRO A 59 0.77 -3.10 23.07
CA PRO A 59 -0.03 -2.79 21.87
C PRO A 59 -1.52 -3.11 22.07
N TYR A 60 -2.33 -2.39 21.33
CA TYR A 60 -3.76 -2.68 21.20
C TYR A 60 -4.06 -2.97 19.75
N ILE A 61 -4.71 -4.08 19.47
CA ILE A 61 -5.03 -4.47 18.09
C ILE A 61 -6.53 -4.41 17.89
N PRO A 62 -7.01 -3.40 17.15
CA PRO A 62 -8.46 -3.29 16.91
C PRO A 62 -8.96 -4.47 16.09
N SER A 63 -10.14 -4.96 16.44
CA SER A 63 -10.77 -6.03 15.70
C SER A 63 -11.49 -5.48 14.48
N THR A 64 -11.33 -6.16 13.34
CA THR A 64 -12.11 -5.81 12.17
C THR A 64 -13.56 -6.24 12.29
N TYR A 65 -13.87 -7.03 13.31
CA TYR A 65 -15.23 -7.50 13.50
C TYR A 65 -16.08 -6.58 14.36
N ASN A 66 -15.46 -5.66 15.06
CA ASN A 66 -16.19 -4.65 15.84
C ASN A 66 -16.25 -3.34 15.07
N LEU A 67 -16.96 -3.39 13.96
CA LEU A 67 -17.09 -2.25 13.07
C LEU A 67 -18.38 -1.52 13.39
N ARG A 68 -18.37 -0.22 13.17
CA ARG A 68 -19.58 0.57 13.27
C ARG A 68 -19.76 1.41 12.02
N GLN A 69 -21.02 1.74 11.75
CA GLN A 69 -21.37 2.48 10.57
C GLN A 69 -20.92 3.94 10.68
N ASN A 70 -20.32 4.44 9.62
CA ASN A 70 -19.97 5.85 9.54
C ASN A 70 -21.15 6.60 8.94
N ARG A 71 -22.03 7.08 9.80
CA ARG A 71 -23.30 7.66 9.35
C ARG A 71 -23.12 8.98 8.59
N SER A 72 -22.01 9.67 8.80
CA SER A 72 -21.78 10.91 8.09
C SER A 72 -21.51 10.72 6.60
N LYS A 73 -21.26 9.49 6.19
CA LYS A 73 -20.97 9.18 4.78
C LYS A 73 -22.17 8.65 4.02
N SER A 74 -23.34 8.56 4.66
CA SER A 74 -24.51 8.00 4.01
C SER A 74 -25.57 9.07 3.77
N PRO A 75 -26.20 9.08 2.59
CA PRO A 75 -27.33 9.98 2.36
C PRO A 75 -28.50 9.65 3.29
N ARG A 76 -29.36 10.63 3.48
CA ARG A 76 -30.55 10.42 4.31
C ARG A 76 -31.42 9.31 3.71
N GLY A 77 -31.86 8.40 4.56
CA GLY A 77 -32.68 7.28 4.16
C GLY A 77 -31.93 6.13 3.51
N PHE A 78 -30.62 6.27 3.34
CA PHE A 78 -29.84 5.26 2.64
C PHE A 78 -29.83 3.92 3.36
N GLU A 79 -29.62 3.96 4.68
CA GLU A 79 -29.47 2.71 5.45
C GLU A 79 -30.73 1.86 5.35
N GLY A 80 -31.90 2.46 5.53
CA GLY A 80 -33.15 1.72 5.44
C GLY A 80 -33.41 1.17 4.05
N ALA A 81 -33.19 2.00 3.03
CA ALA A 81 -33.43 1.57 1.66
C ALA A 81 -32.45 0.47 1.24
N ALA A 82 -31.17 0.62 1.61
CA ALA A 82 -30.17 -0.40 1.28
C ALA A 82 -30.51 -1.72 1.99
N ARG A 83 -30.86 -1.66 3.26
CA ARG A 83 -31.21 -2.87 4.01
C ARG A 83 -32.41 -3.58 3.38
N ARG A 84 -33.44 -2.83 3.02
CA ARG A 84 -34.61 -3.44 2.40
C ARG A 84 -34.27 -4.12 1.07
N ALA A 85 -33.50 -3.43 0.24
CA ALA A 85 -33.12 -4.01 -1.06
C ALA A 85 -32.26 -5.25 -0.89
N ILE A 86 -31.28 -5.19 -0.01
CA ILE A 86 -30.36 -6.30 0.20
C ILE A 86 -31.10 -7.51 0.73
N LEU A 87 -31.93 -7.32 1.76
CA LEU A 87 -32.61 -8.45 2.38
C LEU A 87 -33.70 -9.04 1.51
N ALA A 88 -34.25 -8.25 0.58
CA ALA A 88 -35.28 -8.75 -0.35
C ALA A 88 -34.69 -9.48 -1.57
N SER A 89 -33.39 -9.43 -1.76
CA SER A 89 -32.75 -9.99 -2.95
C SER A 89 -32.44 -11.47 -2.77
N GLU A 90 -32.47 -12.21 -3.90
CA GLU A 90 -32.07 -13.60 -3.91
C GLU A 90 -30.56 -13.76 -3.92
N GLU A 91 -29.89 -12.79 -4.48
CA GLU A 91 -28.43 -12.83 -4.68
C GLU A 91 -27.86 -11.44 -4.49
N ILE A 92 -26.74 -11.36 -3.81
CA ILE A 92 -26.01 -10.12 -3.63
C ILE A 92 -24.70 -10.21 -4.40
N VAL A 93 -24.49 -9.30 -5.34
CA VAL A 93 -23.31 -9.29 -6.20
C VAL A 93 -22.44 -8.12 -5.80
N PHE A 94 -21.15 -8.38 -5.61
CA PHE A 94 -20.20 -7.29 -5.35
C PHE A 94 -19.43 -6.98 -6.62
N ALA A 95 -19.42 -5.71 -7.01
CA ALA A 95 -18.77 -5.25 -8.23
C ALA A 95 -17.59 -4.36 -7.85
N SER A 96 -16.39 -4.81 -8.19
CA SER A 96 -15.19 -4.05 -7.90
C SER A 96 -14.05 -4.53 -8.80
N ALA A 97 -13.11 -3.63 -9.05
CA ALA A 97 -11.88 -3.99 -9.74
C ALA A 97 -10.80 -4.45 -8.76
N SER A 98 -10.97 -4.18 -7.47
CA SER A 98 -9.96 -4.45 -6.46
C SER A 98 -10.09 -5.86 -5.89
N GLY A 99 -9.01 -6.34 -5.27
CA GLY A 99 -8.93 -7.72 -4.83
C GLY A 99 -9.32 -7.95 -3.37
N ALA A 100 -8.33 -8.34 -2.56
CA ALA A 100 -8.59 -8.87 -1.22
C ALA A 100 -9.24 -7.85 -0.30
N ASP A 101 -8.73 -6.62 -0.29
CA ASP A 101 -9.28 -5.61 0.62
C ASP A 101 -10.73 -5.30 0.28
N ALA A 102 -11.05 -5.18 -1.00
CA ALA A 102 -12.42 -4.93 -1.40
C ALA A 102 -13.33 -6.10 -1.04
N GLN A 103 -12.86 -7.33 -1.23
CA GLN A 103 -13.64 -8.50 -0.88
C GLN A 103 -13.89 -8.57 0.62
N ALA A 104 -12.89 -8.18 1.42
CA ALA A 104 -13.07 -8.12 2.87
C ALA A 104 -14.11 -7.08 3.27
N ARG A 105 -14.09 -5.91 2.60
CA ARG A 105 -15.12 -4.90 2.87
C ARG A 105 -16.50 -5.41 2.52
N PHE A 106 -16.63 -6.13 1.42
CA PHE A 106 -17.91 -6.72 1.05
C PHE A 106 -18.37 -7.73 2.10
N TYR A 107 -17.45 -8.56 2.57
CA TYR A 107 -17.77 -9.51 3.63
C TYR A 107 -18.32 -8.79 4.87
N ASN A 108 -17.68 -7.69 5.27
CA ASN A 108 -18.13 -6.93 6.43
C ASN A 108 -19.49 -6.29 6.18
N ILE A 109 -19.75 -5.81 4.97
CA ILE A 109 -21.06 -5.26 4.62
C ILE A 109 -22.13 -6.35 4.74
N CYS A 110 -21.84 -7.54 4.27
CA CYS A 110 -22.77 -8.66 4.36
C CYS A 110 -23.07 -9.02 5.81
N ARG A 111 -22.04 -9.00 6.66
CA ARG A 111 -22.23 -9.25 8.09
C ARG A 111 -23.09 -8.15 8.72
N HIS A 112 -22.84 -6.91 8.35
CA HIS A 112 -23.57 -5.78 8.88
C HIS A 112 -25.08 -5.90 8.60
N TYR A 113 -25.42 -6.34 7.40
CA TYR A 113 -26.83 -6.47 7.01
C TYR A 113 -27.41 -7.83 7.29
N GLY A 114 -26.64 -8.77 7.81
CA GLY A 114 -27.13 -10.10 8.09
C GLY A 114 -27.48 -10.89 6.85
N VAL A 115 -26.69 -10.76 5.80
CA VAL A 115 -26.94 -11.40 4.52
C VAL A 115 -26.78 -12.91 4.65
N GLY A 116 -27.84 -13.67 4.31
CA GLY A 116 -27.80 -15.12 4.27
C GLY A 116 -27.96 -15.68 2.87
N GLN A 117 -28.13 -14.82 1.89
CA GLN A 117 -28.37 -15.21 0.52
C GLN A 117 -27.04 -15.54 -0.18
N LYS A 118 -27.17 -16.08 -1.38
CA LYS A 118 -26.03 -16.30 -2.24
C LYS A 118 -25.30 -14.98 -2.50
N THR A 119 -23.99 -15.01 -2.40
CA THR A 119 -23.14 -13.88 -2.77
C THR A 119 -22.23 -14.24 -3.91
N SER A 120 -21.92 -13.25 -4.74
CA SER A 120 -21.03 -13.49 -5.87
C SER A 120 -20.24 -12.22 -6.16
N ARG A 121 -19.24 -12.38 -7.02
CA ARG A 121 -18.33 -11.30 -7.34
C ARG A 121 -18.26 -11.08 -8.84
N MET A 122 -18.53 -9.84 -9.28
CA MET A 122 -18.21 -9.48 -10.66
C MET A 122 -16.98 -8.58 -10.66
N TRP A 123 -16.03 -8.96 -11.50
CA TRP A 123 -14.75 -8.27 -11.58
C TRP A 123 -14.82 -7.18 -12.64
N LEU A 124 -14.64 -5.93 -12.23
CA LEU A 124 -14.75 -4.80 -13.14
C LEU A 124 -13.42 -4.60 -13.86
N LYS A 125 -13.39 -4.96 -15.12
CA LYS A 125 -12.24 -4.65 -15.95
C LYS A 125 -12.21 -3.17 -16.28
N SER A 126 -13.35 -2.61 -16.65
CA SER A 126 -13.53 -1.19 -16.86
C SER A 126 -14.98 -0.86 -16.56
N LEU A 127 -15.34 0.42 -16.65
CA LEU A 127 -16.71 0.84 -16.43
C LEU A 127 -17.49 1.04 -17.72
N ARG A 128 -16.92 0.71 -18.87
CA ARG A 128 -17.68 0.83 -20.10
C ARG A 128 -18.72 -0.28 -20.17
N ARG A 129 -19.82 0.04 -20.89
CA ARG A 129 -20.96 -0.86 -20.94
C ARG A 129 -20.60 -2.24 -21.46
N SER A 130 -19.75 -2.33 -22.46
CA SER A 130 -19.37 -3.61 -23.05
C SER A 130 -18.50 -4.47 -22.12
N ASP A 131 -17.99 -3.94 -21.08
CA ASP A 131 -17.30 -4.72 -20.04
C ASP A 131 -18.17 -5.01 -18.83
N UNK A 132 -19.03 -4.25 -18.47
CA UNK A 132 -19.85 -4.39 -17.42
C UNK A 132 -20.74 -5.53 -17.53
N ALA A 133 -21.41 -5.77 -18.72
CA ALA A 133 -22.32 -6.91 -18.87
C ALA A 133 -21.61 -8.27 -18.86
N PRO A 134 -20.51 -8.46 -19.59
CA PRO A 134 -19.82 -9.75 -19.51
C PRO A 134 -19.30 -10.06 -18.10
N ALA A 135 -18.89 -9.05 -17.34
CA ALA A 135 -18.43 -9.26 -15.98
C ALA A 135 -19.56 -9.82 -15.10
N PHE A 136 -20.76 -9.27 -15.28
CA PHE A 136 -21.91 -9.77 -14.54
C PHE A 136 -22.25 -11.20 -14.94
N ALA A 137 -22.21 -11.49 -16.23
CA ALA A 137 -22.50 -12.84 -16.70
C ALA A 137 -21.47 -13.84 -16.19
N ALA A 138 -20.22 -13.43 -16.03
CA ALA A 138 -19.14 -14.29 -15.58
C ALA A 138 -18.90 -14.22 -14.06
N ARG A 139 -19.83 -13.67 -13.31
CA ARG A 139 -19.61 -13.50 -11.87
C ARG A 139 -19.37 -14.84 -11.19
N GLU A 140 -18.55 -14.79 -10.17
CA GLU A 140 -18.08 -15.99 -9.48
C GLU A 140 -18.65 -16.07 -8.09
N SER A 141 -18.77 -17.30 -7.59
CA SER A 141 -19.12 -17.55 -6.20
C SER A 141 -18.28 -18.71 -5.72
N GLY A 142 -18.22 -18.87 -4.40
CA GLY A 142 -17.58 -20.03 -3.87
C GLY A 142 -16.44 -19.76 -2.91
N ARG A 143 -15.72 -20.83 -2.60
CA ARG A 143 -14.73 -20.82 -1.53
C ARG A 143 -13.55 -19.89 -1.80
N GLN A 144 -13.18 -19.71 -3.04
CA GLN A 144 -12.05 -18.83 -3.35
C GLN A 144 -12.32 -17.38 -2.97
N LEU A 145 -13.58 -16.96 -3.02
CA LEU A 145 -13.94 -15.62 -2.58
C LEU A 145 -13.83 -15.48 -1.06
N HIS A 146 -14.19 -16.52 -0.35
CA HIS A 146 -14.04 -16.54 1.10
C HIS A 146 -12.56 -16.41 1.49
N ARG A 147 -11.69 -17.16 0.80
CA ARG A 147 -10.26 -17.06 1.06
C ARG A 147 -9.74 -15.65 0.76
N LEU A 148 -10.21 -15.07 -0.33
CA LEU A 148 -9.81 -13.71 -0.70
C LEU A 148 -10.23 -12.73 0.39
N ALA A 149 -11.45 -12.88 0.92
CA ALA A 149 -11.93 -12.03 2.00
C ALA A 149 -11.05 -12.17 3.24
N GLN A 150 -10.64 -13.39 3.56
CA GLN A 150 -9.78 -13.60 4.71
C GLN A 150 -8.44 -12.89 4.57
N UNK A 151 -8.02 -12.87 3.56
CA UNK A 151 -6.88 -12.24 3.27
C UNK A 151 -6.94 -10.85 3.51
N GLY A 152 -7.94 -10.34 3.01
CA GLY A 152 -8.15 -8.93 3.22
C GLY A 152 -8.41 -8.56 4.67
N LEU A 153 -9.17 -9.37 5.35
CA LEU A 153 -9.46 -9.11 6.76
C LEU A 153 -8.19 -9.14 7.62
N VAL A 154 -7.33 -10.11 7.38
CA VAL A 154 -6.07 -10.20 8.10
C VAL A 154 -5.21 -8.97 7.80
N SER A 155 -5.11 -8.61 6.53
CA SER A 155 -4.34 -7.45 6.13
C SER A 155 -4.88 -6.17 6.78
N MET A 156 -6.19 -6.00 6.79
CA MET A 156 -6.80 -4.82 7.39
C MET A 156 -6.54 -4.77 8.90
N ALA A 157 -6.65 -5.91 9.57
CA ALA A 157 -6.38 -5.97 11.00
C ALA A 157 -4.94 -5.61 11.31
N MET A 158 -4.01 -6.15 10.53
CA MET A 158 -2.59 -5.87 10.74
C MET A 158 -2.25 -4.41 10.48
N GLU A 159 -2.78 -3.85 9.39
CA GLU A 159 -2.49 -2.45 9.10
C GLU A 159 -3.09 -1.53 10.16
N SER A 160 -4.31 -1.80 10.60
CA SER A 160 -4.93 -0.99 11.65
C SER A 160 -4.15 -1.08 12.95
N ALA A 161 -3.76 -2.30 13.32
CA ALA A 161 -3.00 -2.50 14.55
C ALA A 161 -1.66 -1.77 14.49
N PHE A 162 -0.97 -1.88 13.38
CA PHE A 162 0.33 -1.22 13.23
C PHE A 162 0.16 0.30 13.32
N ASP A 163 -0.78 0.84 12.54
CA ASP A 163 -0.98 2.28 12.51
C ASP A 163 -1.26 2.84 13.90
N TYR A 164 -2.19 2.19 14.61
CA TYR A 164 -2.60 2.65 15.91
C TYR A 164 -1.44 2.61 16.92
N ASN A 165 -0.77 1.48 16.99
CA ASN A 165 0.26 1.26 18.00
C ASN A 165 1.54 2.02 17.68
N PHE A 166 1.89 2.08 16.44
CA PHE A 166 3.09 2.78 16.04
C PHE A 166 2.96 4.29 16.23
N UNK A 167 2.02 4.67 16.01
CA UNK A 167 1.76 5.99 16.19
C UNK A 167 1.89 6.42 17.52
N ASN A 168 1.27 5.62 18.35
CA ASN A 168 1.34 5.97 19.77
C ASN A 168 2.75 5.77 20.34
N ALA A 169 3.45 4.75 19.87
CA ALA A 169 4.82 4.53 20.30
C ALA A 169 5.74 5.65 19.86
N LEU A 170 5.59 6.11 18.65
CA LEU A 170 6.38 7.23 18.15
C LEU A 170 6.14 8.49 18.97
N HIS A 171 4.90 8.71 19.35
CA HIS A 171 4.59 9.86 20.20
C HIS A 171 5.36 9.80 21.53
N UNK A 172 5.36 8.69 21.87
CA UNK A 172 5.95 8.45 23.08
C UNK A 172 7.38 8.68 23.08
N ILE A 173 8.00 8.51 22.09
CA ILE A 173 9.45 8.73 22.07
C ILE A 173 9.83 10.10 21.48
N GLY A 174 8.88 10.95 21.28
CA GLY A 174 9.15 12.33 20.91
C GLY A 174 8.81 12.74 19.49
N PHE A 175 8.30 11.83 18.67
CA PHE A 175 7.90 12.16 17.29
C PHE A 175 6.40 12.43 17.26
N GLN A 176 6.02 13.62 17.68
CA GLN A 176 4.61 13.96 17.77
C GLN A 176 4.02 14.20 16.37
N ASN A 177 2.77 13.79 16.22
CA ASN A 177 2.01 14.00 14.98
C ASN A 177 2.62 13.32 13.76
N LEU A 178 3.35 12.23 13.97
CA LEU A 178 3.95 11.49 12.87
C LEU A 178 3.23 10.15 12.67
N UNK A 179 2.69 9.97 11.75
CA UNK A 179 2.00 8.88 11.40
C UNK A 179 2.73 8.24 10.34
N LEU A 180 3.05 7.14 10.65
CA LEU A 180 3.71 6.28 9.67
C LEU A 180 2.99 4.96 9.60
N SER A 181 2.60 4.59 8.39
CA SER A 181 2.02 3.28 8.14
C SER A 181 3.12 2.21 8.08
N ARG A 182 2.70 0.95 8.15
CA ARG A 182 3.65 -0.16 8.03
C ARG A 182 4.38 -0.12 6.69
N ARG A 183 3.66 0.16 5.60
CA ARG A 183 4.30 0.25 4.29
C ARG A 183 5.30 1.39 4.21
N GLU A 184 5.01 2.50 4.87
CA GLU A 184 5.97 3.60 4.90
C GLU A 184 7.24 3.17 5.64
N VAL A 185 7.10 2.46 6.76
CA VAL A 185 8.27 1.99 7.48
C VAL A 185 9.06 0.99 6.65
N ILE A 186 8.38 0.12 5.91
CA ILE A 186 9.05 -0.83 5.02
C ILE A 186 9.89 -0.09 3.98
N VAL A 187 9.35 0.96 3.38
CA VAL A 187 10.11 1.73 2.38
C VAL A 187 11.29 2.42 3.04
N LEU A 188 11.09 3.02 4.21
CA LEU A 188 12.20 3.66 4.91
C LEU A 188 13.28 2.66 5.28
N ASP A 189 12.90 1.48 5.74
CA ASP A 189 13.86 0.44 6.08
C ASP A 189 14.63 -0.03 4.85
N PHE A 190 13.93 -0.18 3.73
CA PHE A 190 14.60 -0.53 2.47
C PHE A 190 15.62 0.53 2.08
N LEU A 191 15.24 1.80 2.17
CA LEU A 191 16.16 2.88 1.80
C LEU A 191 17.33 2.95 2.76
N ARG A 192 17.11 2.69 4.05
CA ARG A 192 18.22 2.65 4.99
C ARG A 192 19.21 1.54 4.61
N SER A 193 18.71 0.40 4.16
CA SER A 193 19.59 -0.71 3.82
C SER A 193 20.48 -0.37 2.63
N ILE A 194 19.99 0.44 1.70
CA ILE A 194 20.85 0.85 0.58
C ILE A 194 21.70 2.06 0.91
N ASP A 195 21.33 2.84 1.92
CA ASP A 195 22.13 3.99 2.36
C ASP A 195 23.51 3.56 2.85
N GLU A 196 23.65 2.33 3.32
CA GLU A 196 24.94 1.84 3.79
C GLU A 196 26.00 1.88 2.70
N HIS A 197 25.57 1.91 1.44
CA HIS A 197 26.48 1.91 0.31
C HIS A 197 26.64 3.28 -0.33
N ILE A 198 26.00 4.31 0.23
CA ILE A 198 26.06 5.64 -0.34
C ILE A 198 27.27 6.38 0.24
N ASP A 199 28.04 6.99 -0.66
CA ASP A 199 29.19 7.80 -0.25
C ASP A 199 28.71 8.96 0.61
N GLU A 200 29.41 9.18 1.72
CA GLU A 200 29.04 10.25 2.62
C GLU A 200 29.20 11.63 2.01
N SER A 201 29.92 11.73 0.89
CA SER A 201 30.11 13.02 0.23
C SER A 201 28.77 13.66 -0.19
N PHE A 202 27.73 12.85 -0.43
CA PHE A 202 26.46 13.44 -0.84
C PHE A 202 25.77 14.23 0.29
N LYS A 203 26.19 14.00 1.51
CA LYS A 203 25.63 14.74 2.64
C LYS A 203 26.29 16.08 2.86
N SER A 204 27.32 16.37 2.09
CA SER A 204 28.09 17.58 2.25
C SER A 204 27.50 18.71 1.41
N GLU A 205 28.34 19.66 1.06
CA GLU A 205 27.89 20.87 0.41
C GLU A 205 27.55 20.66 -1.06
N SER A 206 26.82 21.62 -1.61
CA SER A 206 26.53 21.65 -3.03
C SER A 206 27.82 21.68 -3.85
N THR A 207 27.73 21.20 -5.08
CA THR A 207 28.80 21.39 -6.05
C THR A 207 28.35 22.38 -7.10
N PHE A 208 29.26 22.74 -7.98
CA PHE A 208 28.98 23.76 -9.00
C PHE A 208 29.39 23.22 -10.36
N LYS A 209 28.52 23.44 -11.32
CA LYS A 209 28.76 23.03 -12.70
C LYS A 209 28.62 24.24 -13.62
N LEU A 210 29.12 24.08 -14.82
CA LEU A 210 28.96 25.10 -15.85
C LEU A 210 27.78 24.71 -16.73
N CYS A 211 26.95 25.68 -17.05
CA CYS A 211 25.84 25.50 -17.97
C CYS A 211 26.04 26.39 -19.17
N LEU A 212 26.10 25.77 -20.34
CA LEU A 212 26.32 26.45 -21.61
C LEU A 212 24.97 26.52 -22.32
N ASN A 213 24.52 27.75 -22.61
CA ASN A 213 23.24 27.95 -23.26
C ASN A 213 23.42 28.33 -24.72
N PRO A 214 23.21 27.40 -25.65
CA PRO A 214 23.19 27.76 -27.07
C PRO A 214 21.86 28.41 -27.46
N GLY A 215 21.82 28.95 -28.63
CA GLY A 215 20.65 29.67 -29.11
C GLY A 215 19.40 28.80 -29.26
N THR A 216 19.56 27.50 -29.28
CA THR A 216 18.40 26.59 -29.34
C THR A 216 17.63 26.53 -28.04
N GLY A 217 18.19 27.04 -26.95
CA GLY A 217 17.53 26.93 -25.65
C GLY A 217 17.77 25.63 -24.92
N MET A 218 18.54 24.73 -25.48
CA MET A 218 18.86 23.45 -24.82
C MET A 218 20.13 23.61 -24.02
N GLY A 219 20.03 23.92 -22.75
CA GLY A 219 21.20 24.11 -21.91
C GLY A 219 22.00 22.83 -21.75
N MET A 220 23.29 22.92 -21.95
CA MET A 220 24.19 21.80 -21.77
C MET A 220 24.98 21.98 -20.48
N MET A 221 25.02 20.93 -19.65
CA MET A 221 25.73 20.97 -18.39
C MET A 221 27.08 20.32 -18.53
N SER A 222 28.06 20.84 -17.80
CA SER A 222 29.37 20.22 -17.77
C SER A 222 29.30 18.87 -17.05
N LYS A 223 30.11 17.93 -17.52
CA LYS A 223 30.30 16.67 -16.79
C LYS A 223 31.12 16.89 -15.54
N GLN A 224 32.06 17.82 -15.62
CA GLN A 224 32.91 18.17 -14.49
C GLN A 224 32.16 19.05 -13.51
N SER A 225 32.57 18.99 -12.27
CA SER A 225 31.99 19.85 -11.22
C SER A 225 33.10 20.43 -10.35
N TRP A 226 32.80 21.49 -9.67
CA TRP A 226 33.74 22.18 -8.82
C TRP A 226 33.19 22.32 -7.43
N ALA A 227 34.07 22.35 -6.43
CA ALA A 227 33.66 22.39 -5.05
C ALA A 227 33.08 23.73 -4.61
N THR A 228 33.56 24.82 -5.21
CA THR A 228 33.12 26.16 -4.85
C THR A 228 32.70 26.93 -6.09
N ARG A 229 31.85 27.93 -5.88
CA ARG A 229 31.42 28.80 -6.97
C ARG A 229 32.63 29.53 -7.57
N GLU A 230 33.57 29.93 -6.72
CA GLU A 230 34.75 30.67 -7.19
C GLU A 230 35.60 29.83 -8.13
N GLU A 231 35.79 28.54 -7.78
CA GLU A 231 36.54 27.64 -8.66
C GLU A 231 35.83 27.48 -10.01
N ALA A 232 34.50 27.35 -9.96
CA ALA A 232 33.75 27.20 -11.20
C ALA A 232 33.82 28.48 -12.04
N GLU A 233 33.76 29.65 -11.40
CA GLU A 233 33.90 30.90 -12.15
C GLU A 233 35.25 31.03 -12.80
N VAL A 234 36.32 30.61 -12.14
CA VAL A 234 37.65 30.62 -12.72
C VAL A 234 37.70 29.68 -13.94
N ALA A 235 37.12 28.49 -13.79
CA ALA A 235 37.09 27.55 -14.92
C ALA A 235 36.29 28.13 -16.07
N LEU A 236 35.16 28.80 -15.78
CA LEU A 236 34.37 29.41 -16.83
C LEU A 236 35.14 30.47 -17.61
N LYS A 237 35.86 31.31 -16.89
CA LYS A 237 36.61 32.40 -17.52
C LYS A 237 37.78 31.88 -18.38
N SER A 238 38.27 30.67 -18.09
CA SER A 238 39.37 30.10 -18.87
C SER A 238 38.90 29.42 -20.15
N LEU A 239 37.61 29.31 -20.36
CA LEU A 239 37.10 28.65 -21.56
C LEU A 239 37.12 29.61 -22.75
N ASN A 240 37.54 29.08 -23.89
CA ASN A 240 37.44 29.80 -25.15
C ASN A 240 36.24 29.28 -25.91
N ILE A 241 35.12 29.95 -25.78
CA ILE A 241 33.87 29.54 -26.41
C ILE A 241 33.63 30.40 -27.64
N PRO A 242 33.59 29.79 -28.84
CA PRO A 242 33.37 30.59 -30.05
C PRO A 242 31.93 31.09 -30.12
N THR A 243 31.71 32.12 -30.96
CA THR A 243 30.36 32.65 -31.15
C THR A 243 29.43 31.65 -31.77
N VAL A 244 29.94 30.70 -32.51
CA VAL A 244 29.18 29.58 -33.06
C VAL A 244 29.79 28.30 -32.52
N ILE A 245 29.02 27.57 -31.73
CA ILE A 245 29.49 26.36 -31.07
C ILE A 245 29.30 25.17 -31.99
N PRO A 246 30.34 24.37 -32.28
CA PRO A 246 30.17 23.14 -33.08
C PRO A 246 29.64 22.03 -32.18
N VAL A 247 28.32 21.93 -32.11
CA VAL A 247 27.65 20.96 -31.26
C VAL A 247 27.51 19.64 -31.99
N GLU A 248 27.93 18.56 -31.39
CA GLU A 248 27.76 17.21 -31.94
C GLU A 248 26.43 16.65 -31.48
N MET A 249 25.56 16.32 -32.43
CA MET A 249 24.28 15.70 -32.15
C MET A 249 24.33 14.25 -32.57
N GLU A 250 24.08 13.35 -31.66
CA GLU A 250 24.16 11.91 -31.93
C GLU A 250 22.77 11.30 -31.68
N ILE A 251 22.22 10.67 -32.71
CA ILE A 251 20.95 9.99 -32.65
C ILE A 251 21.20 8.51 -32.88
N ASN A 252 20.83 7.71 -31.89
CA ASN A 252 21.03 6.26 -31.94
C ASN A 252 19.73 5.54 -31.78
N ILE A 253 19.70 4.28 -32.18
CA ILE A 253 18.57 3.39 -31.93
C ILE A 253 18.91 2.52 -30.74
N ASP A 254 18.00 2.54 -29.77
CA ASP A 254 18.03 1.58 -28.68
C ASP A 254 16.96 0.56 -29.01
N SER A 255 17.34 -0.64 -29.41
CA SER A 255 16.36 -1.64 -29.76
C SER A 255 15.68 -2.13 -28.50
N ASP A 256 14.60 -1.49 -28.16
CA ASP A 256 13.81 -1.94 -27.02
C ASP A 256 12.76 -2.90 -27.51
N LYS A 257 12.61 -3.95 -26.76
CA LYS A 257 11.69 -5.00 -27.12
C LYS A 257 10.29 -4.62 -26.66
N GLN A 258 9.35 -5.42 -27.11
CA GLN A 258 7.93 -5.17 -26.95
C GLN A 258 7.53 -4.45 -25.67
N UNK A 259 6.90 -3.46 -25.68
CA UNK A 259 6.44 -2.81 -24.67
C UNK A 259 5.20 -3.41 -24.42
N ASN A 260 5.05 -3.96 -23.44
CA ASN A 260 3.80 -4.50 -22.94
C ASN A 260 2.89 -3.38 -22.46
N LEU A 261 1.63 -3.70 -22.31
CA LEU A 261 0.73 -2.79 -21.61
C LEU A 261 1.26 -2.53 -20.19
N PHE A 262 0.76 -1.48 -19.57
CA PHE A 262 1.26 -1.09 -18.24
C PHE A 262 0.74 -1.98 -17.14
N THR A 263 1.58 -2.22 -16.14
CA THR A 263 1.18 -2.58 -14.79
C THR A 263 1.10 -1.30 -13.98
N THR A 264 0.63 -1.39 -12.73
CA THR A 264 0.63 -0.22 -11.85
C THR A 264 2.04 0.35 -11.72
N THR A 265 3.02 -0.51 -11.48
CA THR A 265 4.39 -0.05 -11.29
C THR A 265 4.96 0.57 -12.56
N SER A 266 4.79 -0.09 -13.71
CA SER A 266 5.38 0.46 -14.93
C SER A 266 4.68 1.74 -15.37
N LEU A 267 3.39 1.88 -15.08
CA LEU A 267 2.72 3.15 -15.35
C LEU A 267 3.32 4.27 -14.52
N GLN A 268 3.55 4.03 -13.24
CA GLN A 268 4.15 5.04 -12.38
C GLN A 268 5.54 5.43 -12.85
N ILE A 269 6.34 4.45 -13.24
CA ILE A 269 7.70 4.72 -13.71
C ILE A 269 7.67 5.57 -14.98
N GLU A 270 6.85 5.16 -15.92
CA GLU A 270 6.81 5.87 -17.20
C GLU A 270 6.23 7.28 -17.05
N ALA A 271 5.20 7.43 -16.22
CA ALA A 271 4.62 8.74 -15.97
C ALA A 271 5.62 9.68 -15.30
N PHE A 272 6.42 9.14 -14.38
CA PHE A 272 7.45 9.96 -13.77
C PHE A 272 8.51 10.37 -14.80
N ARG A 273 8.95 9.43 -15.61
CA ARG A 273 10.00 9.71 -16.59
C ARG A 273 9.54 10.68 -17.68
N LYS A 274 8.35 10.47 -18.22
CA LYS A 274 7.91 11.24 -19.39
C LYS A 274 7.06 12.44 -19.06
N LEU A 275 6.28 12.38 -17.98
CA LEU A 275 5.37 13.47 -17.63
C LEU A 275 5.79 14.23 -16.39
N ARG A 276 6.83 13.78 -15.72
CA ARG A 276 7.27 14.32 -14.42
C ARG A 276 6.14 14.32 -13.41
N MET A 277 5.31 13.30 -13.48
CA MET A 277 4.18 13.13 -12.60
C MET A 277 4.57 12.15 -11.50
N PHE A 278 4.57 12.60 -10.25
CA PHE A 278 4.92 11.71 -9.14
C PHE A 278 3.84 10.64 -8.95
N PRO A 279 4.22 9.49 -8.38
CA PRO A 279 3.31 8.35 -8.35
C PRO A 279 1.95 8.60 -7.72
N ALA A 280 1.86 9.38 -6.62
CA ALA A 280 0.56 9.63 -6.02
C ALA A 280 -0.35 10.36 -6.99
N ARG A 281 0.19 11.35 -7.70
CA ARG A 281 -0.59 12.09 -8.70
C ARG A 281 -0.92 11.19 -9.89
N THR A 282 0.01 10.34 -10.29
CA THR A 282 -0.27 9.38 -11.36
C THR A 282 -1.45 8.50 -11.00
N MET A 283 -1.47 7.97 -9.78
CA MET A 283 -2.53 7.04 -9.41
C MET A 283 -3.86 7.75 -9.18
N SER A 284 -3.86 8.96 -8.60
CA SER A 284 -5.12 9.68 -8.47
C SER A 284 -5.69 10.05 -9.84
N THR A 285 -4.83 10.43 -10.78
CA THR A 285 -5.25 10.73 -12.14
C THR A 285 -5.78 9.47 -12.84
N ALA A 286 -5.09 8.35 -12.65
CA ALA A 286 -5.51 7.08 -13.25
C ALA A 286 -6.86 6.63 -12.69
N ARG A 287 -7.07 6.80 -11.39
CA ARG A 287 -8.38 6.49 -10.80
C ARG A 287 -9.48 7.34 -11.44
N ASN A 288 -9.19 8.62 -11.67
CA ASN A 288 -10.17 9.47 -12.33
C ASN A 288 -10.47 8.99 -13.73
N LEU A 289 -9.45 8.56 -14.48
CA LEU A 289 -9.66 8.02 -15.82
C LEU A 289 -10.50 6.73 -15.78
N PHE A 290 -10.22 5.86 -14.83
CA PHE A 290 -11.02 4.66 -14.67
C PHE A 290 -12.47 5.00 -14.33
N ASN A 291 -12.68 5.95 -13.43
CA ASN A 291 -14.03 6.35 -13.05
C ASN A 291 -14.78 7.04 -14.19
N ARG A 292 -14.06 7.66 -15.13
CA ARG A 292 -14.67 8.20 -16.33
C ARG A 292 -14.98 7.12 -17.37
N GLY A 293 -14.51 5.91 -17.14
CA GLY A 293 -14.79 4.80 -18.06
C GLY A 293 -13.88 4.75 -19.27
N VAL A 294 -12.76 5.44 -19.25
CA VAL A 294 -11.90 5.51 -20.43
C VAL A 294 -10.67 4.61 -20.37
N ILE A 295 -10.35 4.06 -19.20
CA ILE A 295 -9.27 3.09 -19.10
C ILE A 295 -9.72 1.91 -18.25
N THR A 296 -8.96 0.80 -18.34
CA THR A 296 -9.14 -0.34 -17.46
C THR A 296 -8.60 0.00 -16.06
N SER A 297 -8.84 -0.90 -15.12
CA SER A 297 -8.40 -0.68 -13.74
C SER A 297 -6.89 -0.43 -13.67
N PRO A 298 -6.47 0.64 -12.98
CA PRO A 298 -5.05 0.95 -12.90
C PRO A 298 -4.31 0.25 -11.76
N TYR A 299 -4.99 -0.58 -10.98
CA TYR A 299 -4.36 -1.31 -9.88
C TYR A 299 -4.23 -2.76 -10.27
N THR A 300 -3.08 -3.13 -10.83
CA THR A 300 -2.84 -4.48 -11.31
C THR A 300 -1.35 -4.75 -11.40
N HIS A 301 -0.96 -5.97 -11.06
CA HIS A 301 0.42 -6.39 -11.28
C HIS A 301 0.59 -7.04 -12.66
N LYS A 302 -0.50 -7.20 -13.39
CA LYS A 302 -0.46 -7.76 -14.73
C LYS A 302 -0.42 -6.64 -15.76
N PRO A 303 0.18 -6.85 -16.93
CA PRO A 303 0.25 -5.79 -17.94
C PRO A 303 -1.08 -5.65 -18.68
N THR A 304 -2.04 -5.03 -18.03
CA THR A 304 -3.42 -4.96 -18.53
C THR A 304 -4.00 -3.55 -18.56
N ILE A 305 -3.25 -2.53 -18.15
CA ILE A 305 -3.80 -1.16 -18.15
C ILE A 305 -3.82 -0.64 -19.58
N THR A 306 -5.02 -0.30 -20.06
CA THR A 306 -5.19 0.14 -21.44
C THR A 306 -6.39 1.07 -21.55
N THR A 307 -6.45 1.82 -22.67
CA THR A 307 -7.60 2.67 -22.95
C THR A 307 -8.73 1.82 -23.51
N VAL A 308 -9.95 2.17 -23.15
CA VAL A 308 -11.15 1.47 -23.64
C VAL A 308 -12.21 2.35 -24.28
N UNK A 309 -11.96 3.66 -24.19
CA UNK A 309 -12.85 4.59 -24.76
C UNK A 309 -12.04 5.77 -25.20
N ASN A 310 -12.77 6.50 -25.96
CA ASN A 310 -12.15 7.77 -26.33
C ASN A 310 -12.15 8.74 -25.14
N PRO A 311 -11.23 9.74 -25.17
CA PRO A 311 -11.21 10.67 -24.03
C PRO A 311 -12.42 11.58 -24.02
N UNK A 312 -12.77 11.83 -22.93
CA UNK A 312 -13.79 12.69 -22.70
C UNK A 312 -13.35 14.06 -22.97
N ALA A 313 -14.27 14.92 -23.24
CA ALA A 313 -13.97 16.30 -23.59
C ALA A 313 -13.63 17.17 -22.38
N ASN A 314 -14.18 16.83 -21.23
CA ASN A 314 -13.98 17.65 -20.03
C ASN A 314 -12.89 17.14 -19.11
N MET A 315 -11.96 16.38 -19.65
CA MET A 315 -10.83 15.89 -18.85
C MET A 315 -9.83 17.01 -18.57
N THR A 316 -9.19 16.93 -17.40
CA THR A 316 -8.15 17.89 -17.07
C THR A 316 -6.91 17.67 -17.93
N ARG A 317 -5.97 18.62 -17.85
CA ARG A 317 -4.72 18.46 -18.57
C ARG A 317 -3.95 17.22 -18.11
N ALA A 318 -3.91 17.00 -16.80
CA ALA A 318 -3.21 15.81 -16.27
C ALA A 318 -3.89 14.54 -16.79
N GLU A 319 -5.21 14.52 -16.80
CA GLU A 319 -5.94 13.37 -17.31
C GLU A 319 -5.65 13.11 -18.78
N HIS A 320 -5.63 14.18 -19.59
CA HIS A 320 -5.31 14.04 -21.00
C HIS A 320 -3.90 13.50 -21.21
N ARG A 321 -2.94 14.01 -20.45
CA ARG A 321 -1.56 13.58 -20.61
C ARG A 321 -1.38 12.12 -20.23
N LEU A 322 -1.98 11.70 -19.11
CA LEU A 322 -1.86 10.31 -18.69
C LEU A 322 -2.63 9.39 -19.65
N TYR A 323 -3.83 9.80 -20.08
CA TYR A 323 -4.58 9.03 -21.06
C TYR A 323 -3.75 8.82 -22.33
N GLN A 324 -3.11 9.89 -22.82
CA GLN A 324 -2.31 9.79 -24.02
C GLN A 324 -1.13 8.83 -23.82
N LEU A 325 -0.51 8.87 -22.65
CA LEU A 325 0.59 7.95 -22.34
C LEU A 325 0.12 6.50 -22.42
N ILE A 326 -1.04 6.23 -21.84
CA ILE A 326 -1.60 4.88 -21.85
C ILE A 326 -1.99 4.45 -23.25
N ARG A 327 -2.59 5.36 -24.03
CA ARG A 327 -2.98 5.05 -25.40
C ARG A 327 -1.76 4.79 -26.27
N ASP A 328 -0.70 5.57 -26.10
CA ASP A 328 0.52 5.35 -26.86
C ASP A 328 1.09 3.97 -26.57
N ARG A 329 1.10 3.56 -25.30
CA ARG A 329 1.59 2.25 -24.96
C ARG A 329 0.71 1.15 -25.55
N LYS A 330 -0.61 1.36 -25.58
CA LYS A 330 -1.52 0.41 -26.21
C LYS A 330 -1.19 0.24 -27.69
N ASN A 331 -0.94 1.37 -28.37
CA ASN A 331 -0.64 1.33 -29.79
C ASN A 331 0.68 0.65 -30.08
N MET A 332 1.59 0.67 -29.12
CA MET A 332 2.91 0.07 -29.26
C MET A 332 2.98 -1.38 -28.77
N ALA A 333 1.96 -1.82 -28.06
CA ALA A 333 2.02 -3.14 -27.43
C ALA A 333 2.10 -4.23 -28.50
N ASN A 334 2.96 -5.21 -28.22
CA ASN A 334 3.16 -6.36 -29.07
C ASN A 334 3.79 -6.03 -30.42
N LYS A 335 4.37 -4.85 -30.56
CA LYS A 335 5.10 -4.47 -31.76
C LYS A 335 6.56 -4.25 -31.40
N GLU A 336 7.45 -4.60 -32.31
CA GLU A 336 8.85 -4.26 -32.13
C GLU A 336 9.03 -2.78 -32.42
N HIS A 337 9.67 -2.09 -31.51
CA HIS A 337 9.92 -0.67 -31.67
C HIS A 337 11.38 -0.37 -31.47
N ASP A 338 11.90 0.42 -32.35
CA ASP A 338 13.20 1.02 -32.18
C ASP A 338 13.00 2.36 -31.50
N ILE A 339 13.53 2.49 -30.30
CA ILE A 339 13.45 3.75 -29.57
C ILE A 339 14.69 4.54 -29.90
N LYS A 340 14.48 5.73 -30.46
CA LYS A 340 15.60 6.63 -30.73
C LYS A 340 16.01 7.34 -29.46
N THR A 341 17.29 7.42 -29.25
CA THR A 341 17.87 8.23 -28.18
C THR A 341 18.79 9.26 -28.79
N GLY A 342 18.92 10.39 -28.13
CA GLY A 342 19.78 11.44 -28.67
C GLY A 342 20.46 12.22 -27.56
N LYS A 343 21.64 12.73 -27.92
CA LYS A 343 22.30 13.65 -27.03
C LYS A 343 23.09 14.66 -27.87
N ILE A 344 23.26 15.84 -27.29
CA ILE A 344 24.15 16.84 -27.87
C ILE A 344 25.32 17.02 -26.94
N SER A 345 26.47 17.31 -27.52
CA SER A 345 27.69 17.45 -26.74
C SER A 345 28.59 18.48 -27.37
N TYR A 346 29.44 19.06 -26.53
CA TYR A 346 30.44 20.03 -26.93
C TYR A 346 31.56 20.00 -25.91
N SER A 347 32.79 20.01 -26.36
CA SER A 347 33.95 20.00 -25.46
C SER A 347 34.88 21.15 -25.83
N THR A 348 35.39 21.79 -24.80
CA THR A 348 36.39 22.83 -24.99
C THR A 348 37.27 22.92 -23.75
N ASP A 349 38.57 23.05 -23.97
CA ASP A 349 39.52 23.30 -22.88
C ASP A 349 39.39 22.35 -21.71
N GLY A 350 39.13 21.07 -22.01
CA GLY A 350 39.06 20.04 -21.00
C GLY A 350 37.70 19.92 -20.30
N VAL A 351 36.72 20.73 -20.67
CA VAL A 351 35.39 20.64 -20.09
C VAL A 351 34.43 20.08 -21.14
N ASP A 352 33.69 19.05 -20.73
CA ASP A 352 32.73 18.38 -21.60
C ASP A 352 31.32 18.77 -21.21
N PHE A 353 30.57 19.28 -22.18
CA PHE A 353 29.16 19.66 -21.99
C PHE A 353 28.28 18.68 -22.72
N HIS A 354 27.13 18.40 -22.14
CA HIS A 354 26.22 17.47 -22.78
C HIS A 354 24.75 17.79 -22.36
N HIS A 355 23.84 17.30 -23.17
CA HIS A 355 22.41 17.39 -22.89
C HIS A 355 21.73 16.19 -23.54
N THR A 356 20.92 15.47 -22.79
CA THR A 356 20.19 14.34 -23.32
C THR A 356 18.87 14.84 -23.92
N LEU A 357 18.64 14.47 -25.17
CA LEU A 357 17.44 14.92 -25.87
C LEU A 357 16.26 14.01 -25.53
N LEU A 358 15.10 14.61 -25.41
CA LEU A 358 13.88 13.85 -25.18
C LEU A 358 13.57 12.96 -26.37
N ALA A 359 13.02 11.77 -26.11
CA ALA A 359 12.69 10.84 -27.19
C ALA A 359 11.76 11.48 -28.21
N SER A 360 10.80 12.28 -27.73
CA SER A 360 9.87 12.96 -28.64
C SER A 360 10.58 13.94 -29.58
N ALA A 361 11.67 14.53 -29.11
CA ALA A 361 12.40 15.51 -29.91
C ALA A 361 13.20 14.87 -31.04
N VAL A 362 13.59 13.60 -30.88
CA VAL A 362 14.45 12.94 -31.87
C VAL A 362 13.70 11.94 -32.74
N GLN A 363 12.39 11.79 -32.54
CA GLN A 363 11.65 10.74 -33.21
C GLN A 363 11.71 10.84 -34.73
N ASN A 364 11.70 12.07 -35.25
CA ASN A 364 11.69 12.30 -36.68
C ASN A 364 13.08 12.65 -37.23
N LEU A 365 14.10 12.53 -36.42
CA LEU A 365 15.45 12.86 -36.86
C LEU A 365 16.14 11.62 -37.41
N PRO A 366 17.04 11.80 -38.41
CA PRO A 366 17.77 10.64 -38.93
C PRO A 366 18.81 10.14 -37.94
N LEU A 367 19.14 8.87 -38.05
CA LEU A 367 20.20 8.27 -37.25
C LEU A 367 21.54 8.78 -37.64
N GLY A 368 22.47 8.72 -36.71
CA GLY A 368 23.86 9.05 -36.98
C GLY A 368 24.31 10.24 -36.17
N THR A 369 25.50 10.68 -36.49
CA THR A 369 26.13 11.79 -35.78
C THR A 369 26.25 12.97 -36.76
N VAL A 370 25.81 14.13 -36.31
CA VAL A 370 25.81 15.34 -37.10
C VAL A 370 26.49 16.44 -36.31
N LEU A 371 27.29 17.24 -36.97
CA LEU A 371 27.83 18.45 -36.38
C LEU A 371 26.97 19.63 -36.79
N CYS A 372 26.53 20.38 -35.82
CA CYS A 372 25.70 21.55 -36.05
C CYS A 372 26.36 22.79 -35.47
N GLY A 373 26.18 23.91 -36.15
CA GLY A 373 26.65 25.18 -35.59
C GLY A 373 25.51 25.82 -34.82
N GLU A 374 25.72 26.10 -33.55
CA GLU A 374 24.73 26.74 -32.70
C GLU A 374 25.26 28.06 -32.17
N PRO A 375 24.52 29.13 -32.26
CA PRO A 375 24.99 30.39 -31.70
C PRO A 375 25.13 30.29 -30.19
N PHE A 376 26.19 30.87 -29.68
CA PHE A 376 26.44 30.89 -28.26
C PHE A 376 25.73 32.09 -27.65
N ILE A 377 24.90 31.84 -26.61
CA ILE A 377 24.20 32.91 -25.93
C ILE A 377 24.93 33.29 -24.64
N GLU A 378 25.12 32.31 -23.77
CA GLU A 378 25.75 32.59 -22.48
C GLU A 378 26.22 31.29 -21.83
N ALA A 379 27.10 31.45 -20.87
CA ALA A 379 27.53 30.37 -20.01
C ALA A 379 27.49 30.87 -18.58
N VAL A 380 26.96 30.05 -17.69
CA VAL A 380 26.77 30.46 -16.29
C VAL A 380 27.22 29.32 -15.39
N VAL A 381 27.56 29.68 -14.15
CA VAL A 381 27.78 28.72 -13.10
C VAL A 381 26.45 28.35 -12.46
N ARG A 382 26.22 27.08 -12.32
CA ARG A 382 24.97 26.60 -11.71
C ARG A 382 25.28 25.78 -10.48
N GLU A 383 24.65 26.11 -9.38
CA GLU A 383 24.80 25.33 -8.16
C GLU A 383 23.95 24.06 -8.28
N VAL A 384 24.56 22.93 -7.92
CA VAL A 384 23.90 21.63 -7.96
C VAL A 384 23.86 21.11 -6.54
N ALA A 385 22.64 20.89 -6.04
CA ALA A 385 22.45 20.35 -4.69
C ALA A 385 23.09 18.98 -4.58
N PRO A 386 23.56 18.60 -3.37
CA PRO A 386 24.17 17.28 -3.22
C PRO A 386 23.17 16.20 -3.57
N CYS A 387 23.66 15.23 -4.31
CA CYS A 387 22.86 14.12 -4.79
C CYS A 387 23.69 12.85 -4.58
N PRO A 388 23.10 11.81 -4.00
CA PRO A 388 23.89 10.60 -3.76
C PRO A 388 24.33 9.96 -5.08
N SER A 389 25.47 9.30 -5.01
CA SER A 389 25.94 8.53 -6.15
C SER A 389 25.16 7.25 -6.39
N UNK A 390 24.36 6.90 -5.46
CA UNK A 390 23.81 5.93 -5.57
C UNK A 390 23.12 6.02 -6.58
N THR A 391 22.92 5.12 -7.08
CA THR A 391 22.36 5.02 -8.37
C THR A 391 20.90 4.54 -8.36
N TYR A 392 20.26 4.62 -7.24
CA TYR A 392 18.88 4.15 -7.14
C TYR A 392 17.91 5.30 -7.42
N ASP A 393 17.37 5.32 -8.62
CA ASP A 393 16.33 6.28 -8.94
C ASP A 393 14.97 5.69 -8.56
N LEU A 394 13.93 6.49 -8.79
CA LEU A 394 12.58 6.07 -8.45
C LEU A 394 12.20 4.75 -9.14
N ALA A 395 12.63 4.60 -10.40
CA ALA A 395 12.29 3.38 -11.13
C ALA A 395 12.96 2.15 -10.51
N ASP A 396 14.24 2.30 -10.14
CA ASP A 396 14.97 1.18 -9.51
C ASP A 396 14.29 0.77 -8.19
N ILE A 397 13.93 1.77 -7.40
CA ILE A 397 13.34 1.48 -6.09
C ILE A 397 11.97 0.85 -6.25
N LEU A 398 11.13 1.38 -7.15
CA LEU A 398 9.81 0.80 -7.38
C LEU A 398 9.89 -0.62 -7.91
N SER A 399 10.82 -0.86 -8.84
CA SER A 399 10.98 -2.20 -9.41
C SER A 399 11.41 -3.19 -8.34
N THR A 400 12.37 -2.79 -7.50
CA THR A 400 12.87 -3.67 -6.46
C THR A 400 11.82 -3.96 -5.40
N LEU A 401 11.11 -2.93 -4.94
CA LEU A 401 10.06 -3.13 -3.95
C LEU A 401 8.96 -4.03 -4.49
N THR A 402 8.54 -3.79 -5.72
CA THR A 402 7.48 -4.58 -6.33
C THR A 402 7.91 -6.04 -6.47
N LYS A 403 9.14 -6.25 -6.95
CA LYS A 403 9.64 -7.62 -7.12
C LYS A 403 9.73 -8.36 -5.80
N GLU A 404 10.25 -7.70 -4.75
CA GLU A 404 10.45 -8.36 -3.48
C GLU A 404 9.16 -8.59 -2.71
N LEU A 405 8.19 -7.68 -2.85
CA LEU A 405 7.00 -7.72 -2.02
C LEU A 405 5.77 -8.31 -2.71
N THR A 406 5.83 -8.51 -4.04
CA THR A 406 4.69 -9.07 -4.78
C THR A 406 5.09 -10.31 -5.55
N GLU A 407 5.84 -11.18 -4.91
CA GLU A 407 6.28 -12.41 -5.54
C GLU A 407 5.10 -13.33 -5.85
N PRO A 408 5.26 -14.22 -6.83
CA PRO A 408 4.15 -15.10 -7.23
C PRO A 408 3.60 -16.01 -6.15
N LYS A 409 4.31 -16.17 -5.06
CA LYS A 409 3.81 -16.96 -3.94
C LYS A 409 2.67 -16.32 -3.19
N MET A 410 2.24 -15.14 -3.62
CA MET A 410 1.09 -14.47 -3.05
C MET A 410 -0.05 -14.43 -4.07
N PRO A 411 -0.64 -15.57 -4.37
CA PRO A 411 -1.56 -15.66 -5.50
C PRO A 411 -2.88 -14.91 -5.30
N PHE A 412 -3.22 -14.57 -4.08
CA PHE A 412 -4.48 -13.86 -3.84
C PHE A 412 -4.35 -12.35 -4.00
N ARG A 413 -3.16 -11.85 -4.23
CA ARG A 413 -2.98 -10.43 -4.50
C ARG A 413 -3.24 -10.16 -5.97
N ALA A 414 -4.43 -9.68 -6.26
CA ALA A 414 -4.84 -9.44 -7.63
C ALA A 414 -4.46 -8.07 -8.15
N GLU A 415 -4.41 -7.08 -7.26
CA GLU A 415 -4.07 -5.72 -7.67
C GLU A 415 -2.61 -5.42 -7.42
N GLY A 416 -2.08 -4.48 -8.17
CA GLY A 416 -0.71 -4.06 -7.98
C GLY A 416 -0.51 -3.28 -6.69
N ASP A 417 0.62 -3.49 -6.06
CA ASP A 417 0.98 -2.69 -4.89
C ASP A 417 1.38 -1.30 -5.32
N ASP A 418 0.92 -0.31 -4.55
CA ASP A 418 1.16 1.08 -4.90
C ASP A 418 2.26 1.66 -4.01
N TYR A 419 3.47 1.12 -4.14
CA TYR A 419 4.59 1.65 -3.37
C TYR A 419 5.02 3.02 -3.84
N GLY A 420 4.68 3.37 -5.09
CA GLY A 420 4.96 4.71 -5.56
C GLY A 420 4.20 5.78 -4.78
N SER A 421 2.94 5.52 -4.47
CA SER A 421 2.19 6.46 -3.64
C SER A 421 2.75 6.53 -2.22
N VAL A 422 3.26 5.42 -1.71
CA VAL A 422 3.93 5.41 -0.40
C VAL A 422 5.16 6.32 -0.45
N ILE A 423 5.96 6.20 -1.50
CA ILE A 423 7.14 7.05 -1.67
C ILE A 423 6.72 8.52 -1.74
N SER A 424 5.66 8.83 -2.50
CA SER A 424 5.17 10.20 -2.59
C SER A 424 4.75 10.75 -1.22
N SER A 425 4.09 9.92 -0.43
CA SER A 425 3.68 10.32 0.91
C SER A 425 4.91 10.62 1.79
N LEU A 426 5.95 9.82 1.69
CA LEU A 426 7.16 10.03 2.46
C LEU A 426 7.89 11.30 2.03
N ILE A 427 7.84 11.63 0.74
CA ILE A 427 8.39 12.90 0.27
C ILE A 427 7.62 14.06 0.88
N THR A 428 6.29 13.97 0.87
CA THR A 428 5.44 15.03 1.46
C THR A 428 5.74 15.20 2.96
N LYS A 429 6.04 14.11 3.65
CA LYS A 429 6.36 14.15 5.08
C LYS A 429 7.80 14.58 5.35
N ASN A 430 8.59 14.84 4.31
CA ASN A 430 10.00 15.21 4.41
C ASN A 430 10.87 14.12 5.04
N LEU A 431 10.49 12.88 4.87
CA LEU A 431 11.27 11.76 5.38
C LEU A 431 12.17 11.15 4.33
N ILE A 432 11.83 11.36 3.06
CA ILE A 432 12.73 11.05 1.95
C ILE A 432 12.78 12.24 1.03
N LYS A 433 13.83 12.30 0.23
CA LYS A 433 14.07 13.37 -0.71
C LYS A 433 14.27 12.81 -2.11
N GLU A 434 13.96 13.64 -3.08
CA GLU A 434 14.18 13.30 -4.48
C GLU A 434 15.13 14.36 -5.06
N CYS A 435 16.16 13.91 -5.75
CA CYS A 435 17.12 14.79 -6.40
C CYS A 435 17.43 14.21 -7.76
N GLU A 436 17.00 14.90 -8.82
CA GLU A 436 17.23 14.45 -10.19
C GLU A 436 16.79 13.00 -10.41
N GLY A 437 15.64 12.65 -9.83
CA GLY A 437 15.10 11.32 -9.93
C GLY A 437 15.62 10.33 -8.91
N MET A 438 16.69 10.67 -8.21
CA MET A 438 17.26 9.80 -7.18
C MET A 438 16.51 9.97 -5.87
N ILE A 439 16.29 8.87 -5.17
CA ILE A 439 15.50 8.84 -3.94
C ILE A 439 16.40 8.42 -2.79
N PHE A 440 16.34 9.16 -1.69
CA PHE A 440 17.16 8.83 -0.52
C PHE A 440 16.53 9.38 0.76
N LEU A 441 16.97 8.85 1.90
CA LEU A 441 16.45 9.29 3.19
C LEU A 441 16.86 10.72 3.48
N SER A 442 15.93 11.50 4.04
CA SER A 442 16.26 12.80 4.59
C SER A 442 16.94 12.63 5.94
N GLU A 443 17.45 13.72 6.47
CA GLU A 443 18.04 13.71 7.80
C GLU A 443 17.03 13.24 8.84
N THR A 444 15.79 13.72 8.74
CA THR A 444 14.73 13.29 9.66
C THR A 444 14.41 11.81 9.47
N GLY A 445 14.36 11.35 8.22
CA GLY A 445 14.12 9.94 7.94
C GLY A 445 15.22 9.06 8.52
N GLU A 446 16.47 9.48 8.39
CA GLU A 446 17.58 8.75 8.98
C GLU A 446 17.46 8.70 10.49
N ASP A 447 17.08 9.80 11.11
CA ASP A 447 16.94 9.87 12.56
C ASP A 447 15.88 8.88 13.05
N ILE A 448 14.74 8.86 12.36
CA ILE A 448 13.66 7.94 12.73
C ILE A 448 14.14 6.50 12.59
N MET A 449 14.77 6.18 11.46
CA MET A 449 15.21 4.80 11.22
C MET A 449 16.36 4.39 12.14
N ASP A 450 17.20 5.33 12.54
CA ASP A 450 18.24 5.03 13.52
C ASP A 450 17.62 4.64 14.87
N ASN A 451 16.55 5.32 15.26
CA ASN A 451 15.85 4.97 16.49
C ASN A 451 15.21 3.59 16.38
N ILE A 452 14.57 3.31 15.26
CA ILE A 452 13.95 2.00 15.05
C ILE A 452 15.01 0.91 14.96
N GLY A 453 16.10 1.14 14.22
CA GLY A 453 17.15 0.16 14.05
C GLY A 453 17.92 -0.13 15.33
N ARG A 454 18.08 0.90 16.15
CA ARG A 454 18.76 0.72 17.43
C ARG A 454 17.99 -0.22 18.34
N LEU A 455 16.66 -0.08 18.33
CA LEU A 455 15.80 -0.89 19.18
C LEU A 455 15.51 -2.26 18.59
N TYR A 456 15.54 -2.34 17.26
CA TYR A 456 15.19 -3.57 16.54
C TYR A 456 16.19 -3.90 15.46
N PRO A 457 17.43 -4.16 15.81
CA PRO A 457 18.37 -4.60 14.78
C PRO A 457 17.87 -5.90 14.17
N GLY A 458 17.71 -5.90 12.87
CA GLY A 458 17.22 -7.08 12.18
C GLY A 458 15.72 -7.24 12.18
N SER A 459 14.96 -6.20 12.53
CA SER A 459 13.52 -6.30 12.39
C SER A 459 13.20 -6.52 10.92
N ASN A 460 12.40 -7.55 10.66
CA ASN A 460 12.15 -7.95 9.29
C ASN A 460 10.72 -7.60 8.90
N LEU A 461 10.48 -6.30 8.73
CA LEU A 461 9.17 -5.81 8.36
C LEU A 461 8.74 -6.35 6.99
N VAL A 462 9.71 -6.49 6.09
CA VAL A 462 9.41 -7.00 4.76
C VAL A 462 9.06 -8.49 4.82
N ALA A 463 9.84 -9.28 5.57
CA ALA A 463 9.55 -10.69 5.70
C ALA A 463 8.21 -10.93 6.38
N PHE A 464 7.89 -10.09 7.35
CA PHE A 464 6.61 -10.24 8.02
C PHE A 464 5.45 -9.97 7.06
N GLN A 465 5.61 -9.01 6.19
CA GLN A 465 4.59 -8.76 5.18
C GLN A 465 4.41 -9.98 4.27
N PHE A 466 5.50 -10.61 3.87
CA PHE A 466 5.41 -11.84 3.06
C PHE A 466 4.63 -12.92 3.79
N ASP A 467 4.94 -13.13 5.06
CA ASP A 467 4.23 -14.14 5.82
C ASP A 467 2.74 -13.85 5.87
N ALA A 468 2.37 -12.61 6.16
CA ALA A 468 0.97 -12.25 6.25
C ALA A 468 0.27 -12.36 4.90
N ASP A 469 0.91 -11.82 3.87
CA ASP A 469 0.31 -11.82 2.54
C ASP A 469 0.31 -13.20 1.91
N GLY A 470 1.22 -14.08 2.34
CA GLY A 470 1.30 -15.43 1.82
C GLY A 470 0.26 -16.38 2.35
N LEU A 471 -0.53 -15.94 3.32
CA LEU A 471 -1.53 -16.82 3.90
C LEU A 471 -2.73 -16.98 2.99
N THR A 472 -2.79 -18.07 2.32
CA THR A 472 -3.98 -18.46 1.55
C THR A 472 -4.73 -19.48 2.37
N VAL A 473 -5.26 -19.04 3.48
CA VAL A 473 -5.61 -19.97 4.52
C VAL A 473 -7.02 -19.74 5.01
N GLY A 474 -7.52 -20.67 5.76
CA GLY A 474 -8.83 -20.56 6.34
C GLY A 474 -8.84 -19.64 7.56
N ILE A 475 -10.02 -19.52 8.13
CA ILE A 475 -10.25 -18.59 9.24
C ILE A 475 -9.32 -18.87 10.41
N GLY A 476 -9.11 -20.13 10.75
CA GLY A 476 -8.24 -20.49 11.86
C GLY A 476 -6.82 -20.02 11.66
N THR A 477 -6.31 -20.15 10.44
CA THR A 477 -4.96 -19.71 10.15
C THR A 477 -4.87 -18.19 10.15
N GLY A 478 -5.94 -17.51 9.78
CA GLY A 478 -5.98 -16.07 9.89
C GLY A 478 -5.84 -15.61 11.33
N LYS A 479 -6.51 -16.28 12.24
CA LYS A 479 -6.36 -15.98 13.67
C LYS A 479 -4.93 -16.20 14.14
N GLN A 480 -4.30 -17.29 13.69
CA GLN A 480 -2.91 -17.55 14.07
C GLN A 480 -1.99 -16.45 13.55
N CYS A 481 -2.23 -16.00 12.33
CA CYS A 481 -1.43 -14.92 11.75
C CYS A 481 -1.55 -13.65 12.60
N ILE A 482 -2.76 -13.32 13.01
CA ILE A 482 -2.98 -12.13 13.85
C ILE A 482 -2.30 -12.32 15.20
N ALA A 483 -2.35 -13.52 15.77
CA ALA A 483 -1.68 -13.78 17.05
C ALA A 483 -0.17 -13.62 16.93
N ASP A 484 0.40 -14.16 15.85
CA ASP A 484 1.84 -14.03 15.62
C ASP A 484 2.22 -12.57 15.41
N PHE A 485 1.40 -11.84 14.68
CA PHE A 485 1.63 -10.42 14.48
C PHE A 485 1.53 -9.65 15.80
N SER A 486 0.59 -10.03 16.66
CA SER A 486 0.46 -9.39 17.96
C SER A 486 1.73 -9.57 18.80
N ASP A 487 2.28 -10.78 18.81
CA ASP A 487 3.51 -11.05 19.53
C ASP A 487 4.66 -10.21 18.97
N TRP A 488 4.76 -10.16 17.67
CA TRP A 488 5.80 -9.37 17.03
C TRP A 488 5.62 -7.88 17.36
N LEU A 489 4.38 -7.39 17.25
CA LEU A 489 4.08 -5.98 17.48
C LEU A 489 4.36 -5.60 18.94
N TYR A 490 4.05 -6.50 19.86
CA TYR A 490 4.36 -6.26 21.26
C TYR A 490 5.87 -6.10 21.46
N SER A 491 6.66 -7.01 20.89
CA SER A 491 8.12 -6.92 21.00
C SER A 491 8.65 -5.66 20.34
N PHE A 492 8.13 -5.34 19.16
CA PHE A 492 8.56 -4.17 18.42
C PHE A 492 8.25 -2.88 19.18
N THR A 493 7.03 -2.78 19.70
CA THR A 493 6.60 -1.58 20.43
C THR A 493 7.38 -1.43 21.73
N SER A 494 7.58 -2.53 22.47
CA SER A 494 8.31 -2.48 23.73
C SER A 494 9.76 -2.06 23.51
N GLY A 495 10.38 -2.58 22.45
CA GLY A 495 11.74 -2.17 22.12
C GLY A 495 11.82 -0.71 21.73
N LEU A 496 10.86 -0.27 20.90
CA LEU A 496 10.83 1.10 20.44
C LEU A 496 10.74 2.09 21.58
N LEU A 497 10.07 1.71 22.65
CA LEU A 497 9.90 2.56 23.81
C LEU A 497 11.02 2.49 24.86
N UNK A 498 11.86 1.70 24.34
CA UNK A 498 12.97 1.75 25.09
C UNK A 498 12.95 1.14 26.38
N GLY A 499 12.11 0.33 26.53
CA GLY A 499 11.98 -0.28 27.81
C GLY A 499 11.02 0.42 28.75
N LYS A 500 10.50 1.55 28.36
CA LYS A 500 9.49 2.19 29.18
C LYS A 500 8.28 1.28 29.21
N HIS A 501 7.78 1.02 30.38
CA HIS A 501 6.67 0.12 30.52
C HIS A 501 5.38 0.77 30.07
N ILE A 502 4.75 0.15 29.11
CA ILE A 502 3.51 0.69 28.57
C ILE A 502 2.42 -0.34 28.55
N ASP A 503 2.76 -1.55 28.81
CA ASP A 503 1.79 -2.62 28.77
C ASP A 503 1.41 -3.03 30.16
N GLY A 504 0.25 -3.57 30.28
CA GLY A 504 -0.17 -4.16 31.51
C GLY A 504 0.14 -5.64 31.54
N GLU A 505 -0.40 -6.30 32.52
CA GLU A 505 -0.16 -7.72 32.73
C GLU A 505 -0.54 -8.58 31.54
N TYR A 506 -1.53 -8.14 30.74
CA TYR A 506 -2.07 -8.96 29.68
C TYR A 506 -1.68 -8.46 28.30
N ALA A 507 -0.62 -7.68 28.22
CA ALA A 507 -0.11 -7.25 26.94
C ALA A 507 0.29 -8.48 26.12
N GLY A 508 -0.02 -8.46 24.83
CA GLY A 508 0.27 -9.60 23.96
C GLY A 508 -0.83 -10.65 23.93
N THR A 509 -1.89 -10.45 24.71
CA THR A 509 -3.00 -11.41 24.76
C THR A 509 -4.10 -10.99 23.78
N VAL A 510 -4.53 -11.93 22.95
CA VAL A 510 -5.54 -11.69 21.93
C VAL A 510 -6.85 -12.32 22.37
N CYS A 511 -7.95 -11.58 22.24
CA CYS A 511 -9.26 -12.13 22.52
C CYS A 511 -9.60 -13.24 21.52
N PRO A 512 -9.98 -14.43 21.99
CA PRO A 512 -10.27 -15.52 21.05
C PRO A 512 -11.56 -15.32 20.26
N VAL A 513 -12.44 -14.44 20.73
CA VAL A 513 -13.73 -14.25 20.05
C VAL A 513 -13.62 -13.18 18.97
N CYS A 514 -13.14 -11.98 19.33
CA CYS A 514 -13.14 -10.87 18.38
C CYS A 514 -11.76 -10.55 17.81
N GLY A 515 -10.69 -11.14 18.33
CA GLY A 515 -9.36 -10.91 17.83
C GLY A 515 -8.71 -9.61 18.29
N ALA A 516 -9.38 -8.86 19.16
CA ALA A 516 -8.82 -7.62 19.65
C ALA A 516 -7.73 -7.88 20.71
N HIS A 517 -6.76 -6.97 20.76
CA HIS A 517 -5.69 -7.06 21.73
C HIS A 517 -6.04 -6.16 22.92
N ALA A 518 -7.13 -6.53 23.62
CA ALA A 518 -7.76 -5.66 24.60
C ALA A 518 -8.19 -6.40 25.87
N ILE A 519 -7.41 -7.40 26.27
CA ILE A 519 -7.73 -8.21 27.45
C ILE A 519 -7.25 -7.52 28.73
N TYR A 520 -8.08 -7.55 29.75
CA TYR A 520 -7.74 -6.99 31.05
C TYR A 520 -8.44 -7.80 32.14
N ASN A 521 -8.01 -7.61 33.39
CA ASN A 521 -8.61 -8.29 34.53
C ASN A 521 -9.29 -7.27 35.43
N ALA A 522 -10.57 -7.49 35.72
CA ALA A 522 -11.32 -6.64 36.62
C ALA A 522 -12.07 -7.56 37.60
N ASN A 523 -11.74 -7.45 38.87
CA ASN A 523 -12.40 -8.21 39.93
C ASN A 523 -12.41 -9.71 39.64
N HIS A 524 -11.22 -10.24 39.33
CA HIS A 524 -11.02 -11.68 39.08
C HIS A 524 -11.78 -12.18 37.85
N THR A 525 -12.18 -11.27 36.99
CA THR A 525 -12.76 -11.64 35.71
C THR A 525 -11.88 -11.10 34.60
N ILE A 526 -11.41 -11.99 33.74
CA ILE A 526 -10.60 -11.64 32.58
C ILE A 526 -11.58 -11.30 31.46
N ARG A 527 -11.51 -10.06 30.96
CA ARG A 527 -12.49 -9.52 30.02
C ARG A 527 -11.82 -8.94 28.79
N CYS A 528 -12.59 -8.87 27.72
CA CYS A 528 -12.21 -8.10 26.54
C CYS A 528 -12.90 -6.76 26.54
N ALA A 529 -12.16 -5.68 26.28
CA ALA A 529 -12.74 -4.35 26.27
C ALA A 529 -13.56 -4.09 25.01
N GLU A 530 -13.39 -4.89 23.97
CA GLU A 530 -14.09 -4.67 22.71
C GLU A 530 -15.35 -5.51 22.53
N CYS A 531 -15.44 -6.65 23.20
CA CYS A 531 -16.60 -7.52 23.08
C CYS A 531 -17.02 -8.01 24.46
N ASP A 532 -17.99 -8.91 24.49
CA ASP A 532 -18.53 -9.38 25.77
C ASP A 532 -17.79 -10.59 26.33
N TYR A 533 -16.72 -11.02 25.67
CA TYR A 533 -16.01 -12.21 26.12
C TYR A 533 -15.43 -12.03 27.51
N HIS A 534 -15.60 -13.04 28.35
CA HIS A 534 -14.96 -13.05 29.67
C HIS A 534 -14.83 -14.46 30.18
N ILE A 535 -13.85 -14.64 31.08
CA ILE A 535 -13.65 -15.90 31.82
C ILE A 535 -13.24 -15.52 33.23
N SER A 536 -13.38 -16.50 34.16
CA SER A 536 -12.84 -16.31 35.49
C SER A 536 -11.30 -16.40 35.44
N ASP A 537 -10.62 -15.67 36.31
CA ASP A 537 -9.18 -15.79 36.39
C ASP A 537 -8.76 -17.00 37.25
N THR A 538 -9.72 -17.78 37.80
CA THR A 538 -9.44 -18.95 38.58
C THR A 538 -10.12 -20.16 37.99
N TYR A 539 -9.38 -21.21 37.80
CA TYR A 539 -9.87 -22.44 37.23
C TYR A 539 -9.22 -23.62 37.91
N UNK A 540 -10.07 -24.43 38.31
CA UNK A 540 -9.65 -25.46 38.97
C UNK A 540 -8.77 -25.22 40.02
N GLY A 541 -9.17 -24.27 40.89
CA GLY A 541 -8.43 -23.92 42.09
C GLY A 541 -7.12 -23.19 41.85
N LYS A 542 -6.80 -22.93 40.63
CA LYS A 542 -5.57 -22.25 40.22
C LYS A 542 -5.86 -20.90 39.63
N THR A 543 -5.20 -19.86 40.13
CA THR A 543 -5.29 -18.54 39.53
C THR A 543 -4.43 -18.50 38.28
N LEU A 544 -5.02 -18.14 37.14
CA LEU A 544 -4.29 -18.07 35.90
C LEU A 544 -3.37 -16.87 35.92
N THR A 545 -2.08 -17.13 35.72
CA THR A 545 -1.12 -16.04 35.58
C THR A 545 -1.34 -15.33 34.27
N PRO A 546 -0.85 -14.10 34.13
CA PRO A 546 -0.95 -13.43 32.82
C PRO A 546 -0.36 -14.24 31.68
N GLU A 547 0.75 -14.95 31.92
CA GLU A 547 1.36 -15.76 30.88
C GLU A 547 0.48 -16.94 30.49
N LEU A 548 -0.10 -17.62 31.48
CA LEU A 548 -1.02 -18.72 31.17
C LEU A 548 -2.25 -18.19 30.43
N THR A 549 -2.75 -17.04 30.85
CA THR A 549 -3.88 -16.42 30.17
C THR A 549 -3.52 -16.10 28.73
N ARG A 550 -2.34 -15.55 28.50
CA ARG A 550 -1.91 -15.25 27.14
C ARG A 550 -1.89 -16.51 26.28
N GLN A 551 -1.30 -17.59 26.80
CA GLN A 551 -1.26 -18.85 26.07
C GLN A 551 -2.67 -19.34 25.77
N LEU A 552 -3.53 -19.35 26.79
CA LEU A 552 -4.86 -19.91 26.65
C LEU A 552 -5.70 -19.15 25.65
N LEU A 553 -5.73 -17.81 25.75
CA LEU A 553 -6.61 -17.01 24.90
C LEU A 553 -6.02 -16.78 23.50
N THR A 554 -4.70 -16.67 23.42
CA THR A 554 -4.07 -16.34 22.15
C THR A 554 -3.83 -17.58 21.30
N HIS A 555 -3.41 -18.68 21.94
CA HIS A 555 -3.05 -19.90 21.24
C HIS A 555 -4.03 -21.05 21.50
N PHE A 556 -5.03 -20.81 22.32
CA PHE A 556 -6.13 -21.72 22.60
C PHE A 556 -5.75 -22.89 23.50
N HIS A 557 -4.50 -22.98 23.93
CA HIS A 557 -4.08 -23.97 24.93
C HIS A 557 -2.86 -23.46 25.67
N THR A 558 -2.64 -24.00 26.86
CA THR A 558 -1.49 -23.65 27.67
C THR A 558 -0.44 -24.74 27.59
N SER A 559 0.73 -24.46 28.15
CA SER A 559 1.65 -25.50 28.56
C SER A 559 1.04 -26.25 29.77
N GLU A 560 1.71 -27.28 30.23
CA GLU A 560 1.20 -28.03 31.39
C GLU A 560 1.10 -27.12 32.61
N VAL A 561 -0.09 -27.11 33.22
CA VAL A 561 -0.36 -26.29 34.39
C VAL A 561 -0.36 -27.19 35.63
N LYS A 562 0.48 -26.85 36.57
CA LYS A 562 0.55 -27.57 37.84
C LYS A 562 -0.25 -26.85 38.90
N GLY A 563 -0.66 -27.60 39.91
CA GLY A 563 -1.39 -27.03 41.04
C GLY A 563 -2.90 -26.93 40.84
N LEU A 564 -3.41 -27.59 39.84
CA LEU A 564 -4.86 -27.68 39.66
C LEU A 564 -5.43 -28.62 40.73
N GLN A 565 -6.66 -28.36 41.16
CA GLN A 565 -7.31 -29.16 42.19
C GLN A 565 -8.69 -29.58 41.74
N THR A 566 -9.00 -30.84 42.00
CA THR A 566 -10.37 -31.32 41.75
C THR A 566 -11.30 -30.80 42.87
N LYS A 567 -12.57 -31.05 42.72
CA LYS A 567 -13.56 -30.66 43.73
C LYS A 567 -13.30 -31.36 45.07
N GLU A 568 -12.67 -32.55 45.01
CA GLU A 568 -12.31 -33.31 46.22
C GLU A 568 -10.98 -32.88 46.80
N GLY A 569 -10.35 -31.85 46.25
CA GLY A 569 -9.07 -31.34 46.76
C GLY A 569 -7.83 -32.07 46.26
N LYS A 570 -7.98 -33.00 45.34
CA LYS A 570 -6.86 -33.75 44.79
C LYS A 570 -6.14 -32.92 43.74
N ARG A 571 -4.84 -32.92 43.85
CA ARG A 571 -4.03 -32.12 42.93
C ARG A 571 -3.82 -32.82 41.58
N UNK A 572 -3.75 -31.97 40.43
CA UNK A 572 -3.56 -32.46 39.14
C UNK A 572 -2.69 -31.51 38.41
N SER A 573 -2.17 -32.11 37.51
CA SER A 573 -1.54 -31.30 36.47
C SER A 573 -2.19 -31.62 35.15
N SER A 574 -2.41 -30.59 34.33
CA SER A 574 -3.05 -30.82 33.05
C SER A 574 -2.79 -29.62 32.14
N VAL A 575 -3.16 -29.77 30.89
CA VAL A 575 -3.15 -28.70 29.91
C VAL A 575 -4.58 -28.09 29.88
N LEU A 576 -4.64 -26.77 29.88
CA LEU A 576 -5.90 -26.07 29.67
C LEU A 576 -6.06 -25.73 28.21
N ALA A 577 -7.26 -25.83 27.71
CA ALA A 577 -7.59 -25.43 26.35
C ALA A 577 -8.95 -24.76 26.34
N LEU A 578 -9.25 -24.06 25.27
CA LEU A 578 -10.57 -23.45 25.13
C LEU A 578 -11.51 -24.43 24.42
N ASP A 579 -12.72 -24.52 24.94
CA ASP A 579 -13.75 -25.33 24.28
C ASP A 579 -14.41 -24.54 23.13
N ALA A 580 -15.47 -25.11 22.57
CA ALA A 580 -16.14 -24.49 21.44
C ALA A 580 -16.75 -23.13 21.77
N ASN A 581 -17.00 -22.86 23.06
CA ASN A 581 -17.53 -21.60 23.53
C ASN A 581 -16.44 -20.69 24.05
N TYR A 582 -15.18 -21.02 23.78
CA TYR A 582 -14.01 -20.27 24.23
C TYR A 582 -13.90 -20.20 25.74
N GLN A 583 -14.40 -21.23 26.42
CA GLN A 583 -14.26 -21.34 27.89
C GLN A 583 -13.18 -22.36 28.23
N PRO A 584 -12.45 -22.13 29.32
CA PRO A 584 -11.38 -23.06 29.68
C PRO A 584 -11.91 -24.45 29.99
N THR A 585 -11.16 -25.45 29.57
CA THR A 585 -11.47 -26.84 29.88
C THR A 585 -10.16 -27.60 30.05
N LEU A 586 -10.19 -28.68 30.84
CA LEU A 586 -9.03 -29.55 31.01
C LEU A 586 -8.91 -30.50 29.83
N VAL A 587 -7.69 -30.75 29.43
CA VAL A 587 -7.40 -31.68 28.35
C VAL A 587 -6.56 -32.81 28.87
N UNK A 588 -6.99 -33.71 28.75
CA UNK A 588 -6.42 -34.71 29.21
C UNK A 588 -5.24 -34.81 28.51
N VAL A 589 -4.32 -34.94 29.04
CA VAL A 589 -3.00 -35.15 28.56
C VAL A 589 -2.75 -36.62 28.69
N PRO A 590 -2.24 -37.29 27.85
CA PRO A 590 -0.81 -37.20 27.59
C PRO A 590 -0.43 -37.02 26.14
N ASP A 591 -1.32 -36.87 25.31
CA ASP A 591 -0.97 -36.82 23.90
C ASP A 591 -1.15 -35.42 23.36
N THR A 592 -0.03 -34.73 23.16
CA THR A 592 -0.07 -33.34 22.71
C THR A 592 -0.63 -33.19 21.29
N ASP A 593 -0.65 -34.28 20.54
CA ASP A 593 -1.19 -34.22 19.17
C ASP A 593 -2.70 -34.21 19.13
N THR A 594 -3.34 -34.41 20.27
CA THR A 594 -4.79 -34.48 20.32
C THR A 594 -5.44 -33.21 20.87
N TYR A 595 -4.68 -32.14 21.06
CA TYR A 595 -5.28 -30.91 21.53
C TYR A 595 -6.36 -30.46 20.55
N ARG A 596 -7.52 -30.18 21.10
CA ARG A 596 -8.59 -29.62 20.33
C ARG A 596 -8.66 -28.14 20.56
N VAL A 597 -8.53 -27.41 19.49
CA VAL A 597 -8.58 -25.98 19.52
C VAL A 597 -9.95 -25.55 19.03
N ALA A 598 -10.62 -24.66 19.77
CA ALA A 598 -11.89 -24.14 19.34
C ALA A 598 -11.71 -23.32 18.06
N VAL A 599 -12.56 -23.56 17.08
CA VAL A 599 -12.42 -22.94 15.77
C VAL A 599 -13.57 -21.96 15.52
#